data_aa29d8bbaf3c8bd4e4a7fa7ea93c841a
#
_entry.id   aa29d8bbaf3c8bd4e4a7fa7ea93c841a
#
_cell.length_a   1.000
_cell.length_b   1.000
_cell.length_c   1.000
_cell.angle_alpha   90.00
_cell.angle_beta   90.00
_cell.angle_gamma   90.00
#
_symmetry.space_group_name_H-M   'P 1'
#
loop_
_entity.id
_entity.type
_entity.pdbx_description
1 polymer ?
#
loop_
_entity_poly.entity_id
_entity_poly.type
_entity_poly.pdbx_seq_one_letter_code
_entity_poly.pdbx_strand_id
1 'polypeptide(L)'
;MQLVVAALSFIALGLSGAPASAHARTQPQTPAAGQAAVRINEVESSDGTPGDWVELVNTGSAAADLSGWVVKDNDDAHAYPIAAGTSLPAGGYLALDVESSFGLGGSDSARLFGPGGTTLVDSYKWTTHATTTYGRCADGTGSFTTTAAPTKGAPNACPTSWATWPGGSTVTVADGSNVFGTNLSGLSFQDAGVLWAVKNGPGTLYRLVPDTGGKWRPDPTGGWASGKALNYRNGTGDPDAEGVTFTPDGLFVATERDNDDGNVSLPRIVRFDTSSTAGALNATAEWNLTADLPAVEANSGLEGITWIPDTFLTGHGFRDEHTGVAYDPAAYPDHGSGLFFVGLEANGTVYAYALDRTGGGYHRVAGFASGFPAVMELQFEPATGRLWAVCDNTCQGRSTTLGIDAQGRFAITARYNRPTGLSNHNNEGFAIAPQTACVSGRKPVVWADDDNDGGHALRAGTLNCTP
;
A
#
# COMPACT_ATOMS: atom_id res chain seq x y z
N MET A 1 -11.67 -43.17 68.58
CA MET A 1 -12.90 -43.91 68.87
C MET A 1 -13.82 -43.77 67.69
N GLN A 2 -13.95 -44.80 67.01
CA GLN A 2 -14.82 -45.23 65.86
C GLN A 2 -15.57 -44.20 65.01
N LEU A 3 -15.18 -44.22 63.74
CA LEU A 3 -15.94 -43.76 62.57
C LEU A 3 -17.18 -44.61 62.31
N VAL A 4 -18.29 -43.97 61.92
CA VAL A 4 -19.39 -44.63 61.26
C VAL A 4 -19.55 -43.96 59.85
N VAL A 5 -19.40 -44.80 58.80
CA VAL A 5 -19.64 -44.42 57.40
C VAL A 5 -21.10 -44.74 57.08
N ALA A 6 -21.83 -43.80 56.61
CA ALA A 6 -23.16 -43.99 56.00
C ALA A 6 -23.09 -43.85 54.50
N ALA A 7 -23.40 -44.90 53.75
CA ALA A 7 -23.54 -44.93 52.32
C ALA A 7 -24.95 -44.49 51.92
N LEU A 8 -25.06 -43.50 51.05
CA LEU A 8 -26.29 -43.13 50.35
C LEU A 8 -26.23 -43.63 48.89
N SER A 9 -27.15 -44.53 48.57
CA SER A 9 -27.42 -44.97 47.21
C SER A 9 -28.31 -43.97 46.49
N PHE A 10 -27.87 -43.45 45.33
CA PHE A 10 -28.72 -42.68 44.42
C PHE A 10 -29.19 -43.56 43.27
N ILE A 11 -30.49 -43.61 43.10
CA ILE A 11 -31.19 -44.28 41.99
C ILE A 11 -31.13 -43.33 40.78
N ALA A 12 -30.56 -43.82 39.67
CA ALA A 12 -30.53 -43.08 38.39
C ALA A 12 -31.81 -43.38 37.62
N LEU A 13 -32.63 -42.37 37.37
CA LEU A 13 -33.67 -42.38 36.33
C LEU A 13 -33.05 -42.13 34.97
N GLY A 14 -33.17 -43.09 34.06
CA GLY A 14 -32.76 -42.92 32.68
C GLY A 14 -33.79 -42.09 31.88
N LEU A 15 -33.35 -41.01 31.27
CA LEU A 15 -34.03 -40.32 30.19
C LEU A 15 -33.32 -40.63 28.87
N SER A 16 -34.03 -41.37 28.02
CA SER A 16 -33.62 -41.62 26.65
C SER A 16 -33.80 -40.36 25.79
N GLY A 17 -32.70 -39.61 25.54
CA GLY A 17 -32.64 -38.55 24.58
C GLY A 17 -32.14 -39.09 23.23
N ALA A 18 -32.87 -38.84 22.16
CA ALA A 18 -32.48 -39.16 20.80
C ALA A 18 -31.24 -38.35 20.35
N PRO A 19 -30.34 -38.91 19.52
CA PRO A 19 -29.16 -38.17 19.08
C PRO A 19 -29.55 -37.07 18.08
N ALA A 20 -29.22 -35.81 18.41
CA ALA A 20 -29.28 -34.72 17.45
C ALA A 20 -28.19 -34.92 16.40
N SER A 21 -28.59 -35.00 15.13
CA SER A 21 -27.68 -35.05 13.99
C SER A 21 -26.91 -33.75 13.90
N ALA A 22 -25.64 -33.76 14.34
CA ALA A 22 -24.71 -32.67 14.09
C ALA A 22 -24.39 -32.59 12.59
N HIS A 23 -24.90 -31.59 11.91
CA HIS A 23 -24.43 -31.25 10.56
C HIS A 23 -22.97 -30.77 10.70
N ALA A 24 -22.05 -31.62 10.31
CA ALA A 24 -20.64 -31.23 10.18
C ALA A 24 -20.54 -30.15 9.12
N ARG A 25 -20.26 -28.93 9.52
CA ARG A 25 -19.78 -27.89 8.61
C ARG A 25 -18.42 -28.35 8.10
N THR A 26 -18.33 -28.73 6.83
CA THR A 26 -17.06 -28.90 6.12
C THR A 26 -16.34 -27.55 6.11
N GLN A 27 -15.33 -27.39 6.97
CA GLN A 27 -14.36 -26.31 6.82
C GLN A 27 -13.60 -26.51 5.51
N PRO A 28 -13.30 -25.43 4.75
CA PRO A 28 -12.38 -25.53 3.64
C PRO A 28 -11.04 -26.06 4.17
N GLN A 29 -10.61 -27.20 3.67
CA GLN A 29 -9.28 -27.74 4.00
C GLN A 29 -8.24 -26.82 3.36
N THR A 30 -7.41 -26.18 4.17
CA THR A 30 -6.15 -25.56 3.74
C THR A 30 -5.28 -26.70 3.17
N PRO A 31 -4.71 -26.57 1.95
CA PRO A 31 -3.79 -27.56 1.42
C PRO A 31 -2.61 -27.76 2.36
N ALA A 32 -2.20 -29.01 2.56
CA ALA A 32 -1.00 -29.33 3.33
C ALA A 32 0.22 -28.73 2.64
N ALA A 33 1.21 -28.22 3.41
CA ALA A 33 2.44 -27.65 2.86
C ALA A 33 3.11 -28.67 1.89
N GLY A 34 3.32 -28.23 0.64
CA GLY A 34 3.93 -29.05 -0.42
C GLY A 34 2.98 -29.67 -1.45
N GLN A 35 1.68 -29.32 -1.46
CA GLN A 35 0.74 -29.75 -2.50
C GLN A 35 0.64 -28.75 -3.65
N ALA A 36 0.55 -29.29 -4.88
CA ALA A 36 0.14 -28.53 -6.05
C ALA A 36 -1.36 -28.19 -5.94
N ALA A 37 -1.73 -26.96 -6.32
CA ALA A 37 -3.12 -26.49 -6.31
C ALA A 37 -3.41 -25.72 -7.61
N VAL A 38 -3.80 -26.45 -8.65
CA VAL A 38 -4.02 -25.88 -9.98
C VAL A 38 -5.44 -25.35 -10.10
N ARG A 39 -5.59 -24.15 -10.67
CA ARG A 39 -6.86 -23.45 -10.89
C ARG A 39 -6.91 -22.88 -12.30
N ILE A 40 -8.12 -22.69 -12.83
CA ILE A 40 -8.35 -21.83 -13.99
C ILE A 40 -8.13 -20.38 -13.51
N ASN A 41 -7.25 -19.64 -14.20
CA ASN A 41 -6.87 -18.27 -13.84
C ASN A 41 -7.47 -17.23 -14.76
N GLU A 42 -7.41 -17.46 -16.08
CA GLU A 42 -7.91 -16.54 -17.09
C GLU A 42 -8.56 -17.32 -18.24
N VAL A 43 -9.60 -16.73 -18.85
CA VAL A 43 -10.33 -17.29 -20.00
C VAL A 43 -10.54 -16.20 -21.03
N GLU A 44 -10.10 -16.44 -22.25
CA GLU A 44 -10.36 -15.64 -23.42
C GLU A 44 -11.30 -16.43 -24.36
N SER A 45 -12.38 -15.80 -24.81
CA SER A 45 -13.46 -16.49 -25.50
C SER A 45 -13.96 -15.78 -26.78
N SER A 46 -13.26 -14.75 -27.28
CA SER A 46 -13.75 -13.95 -28.41
C SER A 46 -12.70 -13.58 -29.44
N ASP A 47 -11.61 -12.93 -29.04
CA ASP A 47 -10.65 -12.31 -29.96
C ASP A 47 -9.20 -12.70 -29.68
N GLY A 48 -8.99 -13.87 -29.08
CA GLY A 48 -7.66 -14.37 -28.70
C GLY A 48 -6.75 -14.66 -29.91
N THR A 49 -5.46 -14.71 -29.63
CA THR A 49 -4.46 -15.09 -30.62
C THR A 49 -3.70 -16.33 -30.15
N PRO A 50 -3.74 -17.45 -30.88
CA PRO A 50 -4.31 -17.68 -32.22
C PRO A 50 -5.83 -17.92 -32.26
N GLY A 51 -6.53 -17.90 -31.15
CA GLY A 51 -7.96 -18.13 -30.93
C GLY A 51 -8.25 -18.22 -29.45
N ASP A 52 -9.36 -18.84 -29.06
CA ASP A 52 -9.77 -18.96 -27.66
C ASP A 52 -8.78 -19.78 -26.82
N TRP A 53 -8.56 -19.35 -25.59
CA TRP A 53 -7.62 -19.99 -24.69
C TRP A 53 -8.10 -19.98 -23.22
N VAL A 54 -7.59 -20.97 -22.48
CA VAL A 54 -7.79 -21.09 -21.03
C VAL A 54 -6.43 -21.12 -20.35
N GLU A 55 -6.21 -20.26 -19.36
CA GLU A 55 -4.99 -20.24 -18.56
C GLU A 55 -5.20 -20.95 -17.22
N LEU A 56 -4.20 -21.73 -16.84
CA LEU A 56 -4.08 -22.36 -15.54
C LEU A 56 -2.99 -21.68 -14.71
N VAL A 57 -3.21 -21.60 -13.40
CA VAL A 57 -2.18 -21.16 -12.42
C VAL A 57 -1.99 -22.24 -11.36
N ASN A 58 -0.75 -22.46 -10.93
CA ASN A 58 -0.44 -23.32 -9.80
C ASN A 58 -0.24 -22.47 -8.52
N THR A 59 -1.25 -22.40 -7.68
CA THR A 59 -1.22 -21.67 -6.39
C THR A 59 -0.55 -22.46 -5.26
N GLY A 60 -0.11 -23.68 -5.53
CA GLY A 60 0.60 -24.55 -4.57
C GLY A 60 2.07 -24.19 -4.42
N SER A 61 2.73 -24.81 -3.45
CA SER A 61 4.15 -24.62 -3.17
C SER A 61 5.07 -25.66 -3.84
N ALA A 62 4.52 -26.56 -4.64
CA ALA A 62 5.26 -27.55 -5.42
C ALA A 62 4.80 -27.56 -6.88
N ALA A 63 5.67 -28.02 -7.78
CA ALA A 63 5.29 -28.21 -9.19
C ALA A 63 4.15 -29.25 -9.32
N ALA A 64 3.21 -28.98 -10.23
CA ALA A 64 2.13 -29.87 -10.58
C ALA A 64 2.43 -30.64 -11.86
N ASP A 65 2.29 -31.97 -11.86
CA ASP A 65 2.23 -32.78 -13.08
C ASP A 65 0.80 -32.71 -13.64
N LEU A 66 0.65 -32.13 -14.84
CA LEU A 66 -0.62 -32.01 -15.56
C LEU A 66 -0.83 -33.07 -16.63
N SER A 67 0.00 -34.12 -16.66
CA SER A 67 -0.13 -35.21 -17.62
C SER A 67 -1.50 -35.84 -17.57
N GLY A 68 -2.21 -35.82 -18.72
CA GLY A 68 -3.56 -36.43 -18.84
C GLY A 68 -4.69 -35.66 -18.19
N TRP A 69 -4.45 -34.44 -17.69
CA TRP A 69 -5.52 -33.51 -17.32
C TRP A 69 -6.27 -33.05 -18.58
N VAL A 70 -7.49 -32.58 -18.40
CA VAL A 70 -8.37 -32.25 -19.54
C VAL A 70 -9.08 -30.92 -19.24
N VAL A 71 -9.08 -30.01 -20.23
CA VAL A 71 -9.98 -28.85 -20.24
C VAL A 71 -11.16 -29.15 -21.17
N LYS A 72 -12.36 -28.78 -20.73
CA LYS A 72 -13.61 -28.86 -21.49
C LYS A 72 -14.36 -27.55 -21.44
N ASP A 73 -15.22 -27.31 -22.43
CA ASP A 73 -16.26 -26.29 -22.38
C ASP A 73 -17.54 -26.79 -21.69
N ASN A 74 -18.71 -26.29 -22.07
CA ASN A 74 -20.01 -26.75 -21.54
C ASN A 74 -20.51 -28.08 -22.13
N ASP A 75 -19.87 -28.59 -23.17
CA ASP A 75 -20.15 -29.91 -23.78
C ASP A 75 -19.13 -30.95 -23.31
N ASP A 76 -19.59 -32.09 -22.81
CA ASP A 76 -18.73 -33.18 -22.35
C ASP A 76 -17.99 -33.90 -23.48
N ALA A 77 -18.49 -33.79 -24.72
CA ALA A 77 -17.83 -34.34 -25.91
C ALA A 77 -16.61 -33.50 -26.35
N HIS A 78 -16.56 -32.24 -25.98
CA HIS A 78 -15.47 -31.35 -26.28
C HIS A 78 -14.36 -31.51 -25.24
N ALA A 79 -13.14 -31.78 -25.68
CA ALA A 79 -12.04 -32.03 -24.77
C ALA A 79 -10.68 -31.55 -25.34
N TYR A 80 -9.94 -30.85 -24.53
CA TYR A 80 -8.53 -30.49 -24.78
C TYR A 80 -7.66 -31.28 -23.78
N PRO A 81 -7.02 -32.39 -24.15
CA PRO A 81 -6.13 -33.14 -23.29
C PRO A 81 -4.80 -32.44 -23.16
N ILE A 82 -4.35 -32.23 -21.93
CA ILE A 82 -2.99 -31.67 -21.66
C ILE A 82 -1.96 -32.75 -21.93
N ALA A 83 -0.91 -32.37 -22.69
CA ALA A 83 0.10 -33.31 -23.14
C ALA A 83 0.85 -34.01 -21.98
N ALA A 84 1.22 -35.26 -22.19
CA ALA A 84 2.06 -36.00 -21.23
C ALA A 84 3.38 -35.31 -21.01
N GLY A 85 3.87 -35.26 -19.75
CA GLY A 85 5.10 -34.58 -19.34
C GLY A 85 4.95 -33.09 -19.11
N THR A 86 3.72 -32.53 -19.21
CA THR A 86 3.47 -31.12 -18.88
C THR A 86 3.57 -30.94 -17.37
N SER A 87 4.51 -30.08 -16.94
CA SER A 87 4.70 -29.72 -15.52
C SER A 87 4.51 -28.20 -15.34
N LEU A 88 3.72 -27.82 -14.36
CA LEU A 88 3.46 -26.42 -14.02
C LEU A 88 4.14 -26.07 -12.69
N PRO A 89 5.21 -25.25 -12.69
CA PRO A 89 5.92 -24.86 -11.47
C PRO A 89 5.01 -24.18 -10.44
N ALA A 90 5.40 -24.17 -9.18
CA ALA A 90 4.74 -23.38 -8.15
C ALA A 90 4.72 -21.90 -8.55
N GLY A 91 3.56 -21.25 -8.46
CA GLY A 91 3.35 -19.86 -8.91
C GLY A 91 3.39 -19.65 -10.42
N GLY A 92 3.56 -20.74 -11.23
CA GLY A 92 3.62 -20.64 -12.69
C GLY A 92 2.25 -20.56 -13.35
N TYR A 93 2.25 -20.07 -14.60
CA TYR A 93 1.07 -19.95 -15.48
C TYR A 93 1.24 -20.83 -16.71
N LEU A 94 0.14 -21.38 -17.21
CA LEU A 94 0.09 -22.21 -18.42
C LEU A 94 -1.15 -21.86 -19.23
N ALA A 95 -0.98 -21.18 -20.34
CA ALA A 95 -2.07 -20.94 -21.28
C ALA A 95 -2.21 -22.11 -22.27
N LEU A 96 -3.44 -22.51 -22.52
CA LEU A 96 -3.86 -23.63 -23.38
C LEU A 96 -4.72 -23.06 -24.50
N ASP A 97 -4.23 -23.11 -25.74
CA ASP A 97 -4.97 -22.67 -26.94
C ASP A 97 -6.00 -23.72 -27.31
N VAL A 98 -7.25 -23.57 -26.85
CA VAL A 98 -8.31 -24.57 -26.95
C VAL A 98 -9.09 -24.51 -28.28
N GLU A 99 -9.01 -23.40 -29.02
CA GLU A 99 -9.75 -23.16 -30.28
C GLU A 99 -9.68 -24.33 -31.29
N SER A 100 -8.51 -24.95 -31.40
CA SER A 100 -8.35 -26.09 -32.35
C SER A 100 -9.10 -27.34 -31.93
N SER A 101 -9.55 -27.42 -30.68
CA SER A 101 -10.33 -28.56 -30.15
C SER A 101 -11.80 -28.20 -29.98
N PHE A 102 -12.08 -26.99 -29.53
CA PHE A 102 -13.41 -26.38 -29.39
C PHE A 102 -13.26 -24.87 -29.19
N GLY A 103 -14.21 -24.09 -29.73
CA GLY A 103 -14.31 -22.66 -29.42
C GLY A 103 -15.11 -22.42 -28.15
N LEU A 104 -14.88 -21.26 -27.50
CA LEU A 104 -15.62 -20.85 -26.30
C LEU A 104 -16.69 -19.82 -26.68
N GLY A 105 -17.97 -20.20 -26.51
CA GLY A 105 -19.11 -19.39 -26.90
C GLY A 105 -19.40 -18.21 -25.96
N GLY A 106 -20.31 -17.33 -26.42
CA GLY A 106 -20.77 -16.18 -25.60
C GLY A 106 -21.46 -16.59 -24.31
N SER A 107 -22.10 -17.76 -24.27
CA SER A 107 -22.66 -18.35 -23.05
C SER A 107 -22.09 -19.76 -22.89
N ASP A 108 -21.08 -19.91 -22.05
CA ASP A 108 -20.26 -21.12 -21.98
C ASP A 108 -19.62 -21.31 -20.59
N SER A 109 -18.71 -22.31 -20.50
CA SER A 109 -17.88 -22.57 -19.33
C SER A 109 -16.51 -23.10 -19.71
N ALA A 110 -15.49 -22.79 -18.89
CA ALA A 110 -14.23 -23.51 -18.89
C ALA A 110 -14.20 -24.43 -17.67
N ARG A 111 -13.90 -25.71 -17.88
CA ARG A 111 -13.91 -26.76 -16.85
C ARG A 111 -12.60 -27.53 -16.88
N LEU A 112 -11.89 -27.53 -15.75
CA LEU A 112 -10.64 -28.27 -15.59
C LEU A 112 -10.90 -29.60 -14.88
N PHE A 113 -10.50 -30.69 -15.49
CA PHE A 113 -10.59 -32.04 -14.93
C PHE A 113 -9.19 -32.60 -14.66
N GLY A 114 -9.08 -33.41 -13.61
CA GLY A 114 -7.87 -34.17 -13.31
C GLY A 114 -7.61 -35.29 -14.36
N PRO A 115 -6.53 -36.09 -14.13
CA PRO A 115 -6.14 -37.15 -15.06
C PRO A 115 -7.32 -38.08 -15.44
N GLY A 116 -7.46 -38.35 -16.73
CA GLY A 116 -8.54 -39.14 -17.27
C GLY A 116 -9.86 -38.40 -17.50
N GLY A 117 -9.94 -37.09 -17.24
CA GLY A 117 -11.04 -36.22 -17.64
C GLY A 117 -12.38 -36.44 -16.94
N THR A 118 -12.40 -37.07 -15.75
CA THR A 118 -13.62 -37.43 -15.03
C THR A 118 -13.85 -36.69 -13.73
N THR A 119 -12.77 -36.29 -13.03
CA THR A 119 -12.85 -35.59 -11.75
C THR A 119 -12.72 -34.10 -11.97
N LEU A 120 -13.78 -33.32 -11.75
CA LEU A 120 -13.77 -31.88 -11.86
C LEU A 120 -12.89 -31.27 -10.74
N VAL A 121 -11.93 -30.44 -11.13
CA VAL A 121 -11.00 -29.76 -10.24
C VAL A 121 -11.40 -28.31 -10.04
N ASP A 122 -11.74 -27.60 -11.14
CA ASP A 122 -12.14 -26.19 -11.12
C ASP A 122 -13.03 -25.88 -12.31
N SER A 123 -13.83 -24.80 -12.21
CA SER A 123 -14.68 -24.38 -13.32
C SER A 123 -15.05 -22.89 -13.18
N TYR A 124 -15.28 -22.28 -14.35
CA TYR A 124 -15.89 -20.97 -14.46
C TYR A 124 -16.94 -20.96 -15.57
N LYS A 125 -18.08 -20.32 -15.34
CA LYS A 125 -19.17 -20.18 -16.28
C LYS A 125 -19.54 -18.74 -16.49
N TRP A 126 -19.85 -18.38 -17.75
CA TRP A 126 -20.30 -17.03 -18.13
C TRP A 126 -21.53 -17.10 -19.05
N THR A 127 -22.18 -15.96 -19.29
CA THR A 127 -23.38 -15.81 -20.10
C THR A 127 -23.23 -14.85 -21.27
N THR A 128 -22.06 -14.20 -21.39
CA THR A 128 -21.67 -13.33 -22.50
C THR A 128 -20.15 -13.29 -22.58
N HIS A 129 -19.60 -12.97 -23.75
CA HIS A 129 -18.15 -12.73 -23.85
C HIS A 129 -17.71 -11.57 -22.95
N ALA A 130 -16.51 -11.64 -22.40
CA ALA A 130 -15.87 -10.46 -21.79
C ALA A 130 -15.48 -9.48 -22.90
N THR A 131 -15.32 -8.21 -22.53
CA THR A 131 -14.75 -7.18 -23.42
C THR A 131 -13.24 -7.33 -23.62
N THR A 132 -12.59 -8.09 -22.76
CA THR A 132 -11.19 -8.48 -22.79
C THR A 132 -11.12 -9.99 -22.47
N THR A 133 -10.86 -10.37 -21.23
CA THR A 133 -10.89 -11.75 -20.74
C THR A 133 -11.66 -11.83 -19.42
N TYR A 134 -12.02 -13.02 -18.98
CA TYR A 134 -12.43 -13.28 -17.61
C TYR A 134 -11.24 -13.82 -16.82
N GLY A 135 -10.82 -13.13 -15.76
CA GLY A 135 -9.72 -13.55 -14.91
C GLY A 135 -10.03 -13.53 -13.41
N ARG A 136 -9.35 -14.40 -12.65
CA ARG A 136 -9.43 -14.35 -11.19
C ARG A 136 -8.65 -13.14 -10.66
N CYS A 137 -9.31 -12.33 -9.88
CA CYS A 137 -8.71 -11.21 -9.21
C CYS A 137 -8.94 -11.32 -7.67
N ALA A 138 -7.87 -11.63 -6.92
CA ALA A 138 -6.46 -11.90 -7.28
C ALA A 138 -6.26 -13.29 -7.94
N ASP A 139 -5.09 -13.47 -8.63
CA ASP A 139 -4.71 -14.71 -9.32
C ASP A 139 -4.98 -15.97 -8.50
N GLY A 140 -5.52 -16.98 -9.14
CA GLY A 140 -5.79 -18.29 -8.60
C GLY A 140 -6.75 -18.37 -7.41
N THR A 141 -7.03 -17.26 -6.72
CA THR A 141 -7.77 -17.24 -5.45
C THR A 141 -8.99 -16.31 -5.47
N GLY A 142 -8.96 -15.23 -6.25
CA GLY A 142 -10.05 -14.25 -6.35
C GLY A 142 -11.26 -14.76 -7.14
N SER A 143 -12.33 -13.95 -7.09
CA SER A 143 -13.49 -14.17 -7.98
C SER A 143 -13.14 -13.77 -9.41
N PHE A 144 -13.79 -14.42 -10.38
CA PHE A 144 -13.67 -14.01 -11.77
C PHE A 144 -14.34 -12.66 -12.02
N THR A 145 -13.66 -11.83 -12.79
CA THR A 145 -14.15 -10.54 -13.30
C THR A 145 -13.59 -10.31 -14.70
N THR A 146 -14.17 -9.36 -15.45
CA THR A 146 -13.53 -8.89 -16.68
C THR A 146 -12.20 -8.24 -16.34
N THR A 147 -11.11 -8.66 -16.98
CA THR A 147 -9.75 -8.11 -16.76
C THR A 147 -9.59 -6.77 -17.46
N ALA A 148 -8.56 -6.02 -17.11
CA ALA A 148 -8.24 -4.76 -17.79
C ALA A 148 -7.55 -4.98 -19.15
N ALA A 149 -6.88 -6.13 -19.32
CA ALA A 149 -6.23 -6.57 -20.56
C ALA A 149 -6.01 -8.09 -20.50
N PRO A 150 -5.91 -8.79 -21.65
CA PRO A 150 -5.47 -10.18 -21.71
C PRO A 150 -4.02 -10.30 -21.21
N THR A 151 -3.73 -11.34 -20.39
CA THR A 151 -2.41 -11.53 -19.76
C THR A 151 -1.86 -12.95 -19.94
N LYS A 152 -2.08 -13.53 -21.10
CA LYS A 152 -1.70 -14.89 -21.45
C LYS A 152 -0.27 -15.27 -21.00
N GLY A 153 -0.13 -16.20 -20.06
CA GLY A 153 1.14 -16.67 -19.50
C GLY A 153 1.71 -15.80 -18.37
N ALA A 154 0.92 -14.86 -17.81
CA ALA A 154 1.36 -13.90 -16.79
C ALA A 154 0.23 -13.60 -15.77
N PRO A 155 0.53 -12.92 -14.66
CA PRO A 155 -0.50 -12.49 -13.71
C PRO A 155 -1.61 -11.65 -14.35
N ASN A 156 -2.86 -11.88 -13.94
CA ASN A 156 -4.03 -11.18 -14.48
C ASN A 156 -3.94 -9.66 -14.31
N ALA A 157 -4.23 -8.93 -15.39
CA ALA A 157 -4.48 -7.50 -15.34
C ALA A 157 -5.83 -7.22 -14.66
N CYS A 158 -5.88 -7.30 -13.35
CA CYS A 158 -7.11 -7.06 -12.60
C CYS A 158 -7.58 -5.62 -12.75
N PRO A 159 -8.89 -5.38 -12.98
CA PRO A 159 -9.40 -4.02 -13.04
C PRO A 159 -9.15 -3.33 -11.71
N THR A 160 -8.58 -2.14 -11.78
CA THR A 160 -8.38 -1.30 -10.61
C THR A 160 -9.70 -0.67 -10.19
N SER A 161 -10.43 -1.33 -9.30
CA SER A 161 -11.59 -0.71 -8.66
C SER A 161 -11.11 0.28 -7.59
N TRP A 162 -11.44 1.56 -7.76
CA TRP A 162 -11.24 2.59 -6.75
C TRP A 162 -12.42 2.58 -5.78
N ALA A 163 -12.16 2.21 -4.53
CA ALA A 163 -13.15 2.25 -3.48
C ALA A 163 -13.49 3.70 -3.10
N THR A 164 -14.61 3.90 -2.43
CA THR A 164 -14.91 5.19 -1.79
C THR A 164 -13.93 5.46 -0.66
N TRP A 165 -13.67 6.74 -0.39
CA TRP A 165 -12.83 7.17 0.73
C TRP A 165 -13.25 6.49 2.04
N PRO A 166 -12.34 5.88 2.80
CA PRO A 166 -12.67 5.14 4.01
C PRO A 166 -12.80 6.09 5.23
N GLY A 167 -13.65 7.10 5.10
CA GLY A 167 -13.89 8.14 6.10
C GLY A 167 -15.11 8.98 5.81
N GLY A 168 -15.14 10.19 6.34
CA GLY A 168 -16.20 11.16 6.04
C GLY A 168 -16.09 11.73 4.64
N SER A 169 -17.23 12.00 4.02
CA SER A 169 -17.28 12.70 2.72
C SER A 169 -17.10 14.21 2.85
N THR A 170 -17.35 14.78 4.02
CA THR A 170 -17.24 16.21 4.27
C THR A 170 -15.79 16.62 4.44
N VAL A 171 -15.39 17.64 3.69
CA VAL A 171 -14.09 18.29 3.81
C VAL A 171 -14.31 19.79 4.00
N THR A 172 -13.53 20.40 4.87
CA THR A 172 -13.66 21.82 5.22
C THR A 172 -12.31 22.53 5.06
N VAL A 173 -12.35 23.83 4.85
CA VAL A 173 -11.18 24.69 4.93
C VAL A 173 -10.62 24.65 6.35
N ALA A 174 -9.30 24.39 6.46
CA ALA A 174 -8.65 24.14 7.72
C ALA A 174 -7.63 25.19 8.14
N ASP A 175 -7.55 26.33 7.44
CA ASP A 175 -6.67 27.45 7.74
C ASP A 175 -7.38 28.80 7.61
N GLY A 176 -6.70 29.88 7.97
CA GLY A 176 -7.12 31.25 7.67
C GLY A 176 -6.82 31.61 6.21
N SER A 177 -7.50 32.63 5.67
CA SER A 177 -7.30 33.07 4.28
C SER A 177 -5.87 33.61 4.07
N ASN A 178 -5.18 33.08 3.06
CA ASN A 178 -3.84 33.45 2.62
C ASN A 178 -2.76 33.41 3.74
N VAL A 179 -2.89 32.50 4.70
CA VAL A 179 -1.91 32.34 5.79
C VAL A 179 -0.59 31.85 5.27
N PHE A 180 -0.61 30.89 4.35
CA PHE A 180 0.59 30.23 3.81
C PHE A 180 0.97 30.71 2.40
N GLY A 181 0.00 31.16 1.61
CA GLY A 181 0.18 31.40 0.16
C GLY A 181 0.34 30.08 -0.60
N THR A 182 0.93 30.13 -1.79
CA THR A 182 1.27 28.95 -2.60
C THR A 182 2.46 28.19 -2.04
N ASN A 183 2.69 27.00 -2.58
CA ASN A 183 3.88 26.17 -2.33
C ASN A 183 3.88 25.49 -0.93
N LEU A 184 2.70 25.28 -0.32
CA LEU A 184 2.60 24.47 0.91
C LEU A 184 2.48 22.99 0.51
N SER A 185 3.49 22.21 0.82
CA SER A 185 3.62 20.81 0.48
C SER A 185 3.48 19.90 1.71
N GLY A 186 4.43 19.04 2.04
CA GLY A 186 4.36 17.95 3.00
C GLY A 186 3.84 18.30 4.40
N LEU A 187 3.13 17.34 4.99
CA LEU A 187 2.52 17.45 6.32
C LEU A 187 2.87 16.27 7.23
N SER A 188 3.04 16.52 8.53
CA SER A 188 3.24 15.44 9.53
C SER A 188 2.69 15.81 10.89
N PHE A 189 1.81 14.97 11.46
CA PHE A 189 1.42 15.14 12.86
C PHE A 189 2.52 14.70 13.82
N GLN A 190 2.87 15.59 14.77
CA GLN A 190 3.62 15.20 15.95
C GLN A 190 2.70 14.55 16.98
N ASP A 191 1.57 15.18 17.22
CA ASP A 191 0.48 14.74 18.11
C ASP A 191 -0.85 15.40 17.66
N ALA A 192 -1.94 15.17 18.38
CA ALA A 192 -3.24 15.72 18.01
C ALA A 192 -3.33 17.27 18.05
N GLY A 193 -2.38 17.95 18.69
CA GLY A 193 -2.34 19.41 18.85
C GLY A 193 -1.23 20.09 18.06
N VAL A 194 -0.36 19.32 17.38
CA VAL A 194 0.77 19.85 16.63
C VAL A 194 0.89 19.17 15.27
N LEU A 195 0.82 19.98 14.22
CA LEU A 195 1.03 19.57 12.83
C LEU A 195 2.26 20.33 12.28
N TRP A 196 3.20 19.59 11.72
CA TRP A 196 4.32 20.14 10.97
C TRP A 196 3.95 20.28 9.51
N ALA A 197 4.37 21.36 8.87
CA ALA A 197 4.17 21.57 7.44
C ALA A 197 5.44 22.18 6.84
N VAL A 198 5.80 21.80 5.64
CA VAL A 198 6.87 22.40 4.86
C VAL A 198 6.31 23.16 3.68
N LYS A 199 7.08 24.12 3.22
CA LYS A 199 6.85 24.90 2.03
C LYS A 199 8.07 24.77 1.13
N ASN A 200 7.86 24.47 -0.14
CA ASN A 200 8.94 24.16 -1.06
C ASN A 200 9.67 25.41 -1.57
N GLY A 201 8.98 26.53 -1.80
CA GLY A 201 9.60 27.76 -2.30
C GLY A 201 9.05 29.05 -1.68
N PRO A 202 9.86 29.80 -0.86
CA PRO A 202 11.13 29.43 -0.26
C PRO A 202 10.99 28.37 0.82
N GLY A 203 12.02 27.51 0.98
CA GLY A 203 12.05 26.41 1.93
C GLY A 203 11.76 26.86 3.35
N THR A 204 10.58 26.52 3.85
CA THR A 204 10.11 27.01 5.16
C THR A 204 9.45 25.87 5.93
N LEU A 205 9.83 25.73 7.21
CA LEU A 205 9.16 24.80 8.12
C LEU A 205 8.20 25.56 9.03
N TYR A 206 6.97 25.10 9.09
CA TYR A 206 5.93 25.59 10.00
C TYR A 206 5.64 24.58 11.11
N ARG A 207 5.53 25.07 12.33
CA ARG A 207 4.90 24.39 13.45
C ARG A 207 3.48 24.93 13.57
N LEU A 208 2.48 24.09 13.33
CA LEU A 208 1.08 24.49 13.32
C LEU A 208 0.38 24.02 14.60
N VAL A 209 -0.49 24.88 15.12
CA VAL A 209 -1.37 24.59 16.27
C VAL A 209 -2.79 24.98 15.94
N PRO A 210 -3.83 24.31 16.50
CA PRO A 210 -5.21 24.71 16.28
C PRO A 210 -5.52 26.08 16.94
N ASP A 211 -6.31 26.90 16.27
CA ASP A 211 -6.92 28.08 16.86
C ASP A 211 -8.19 27.72 17.66
N THR A 212 -8.88 28.72 18.20
CA THR A 212 -10.13 28.53 18.95
C THR A 212 -11.27 27.99 18.11
N GLY A 213 -11.17 28.09 16.78
CA GLY A 213 -12.15 27.53 15.81
C GLY A 213 -11.76 26.15 15.29
N GLY A 214 -10.62 25.60 15.74
CA GLY A 214 -10.08 24.31 15.28
C GLY A 214 -9.34 24.37 13.94
N LYS A 215 -9.04 25.56 13.41
CA LYS A 215 -8.24 25.76 12.22
C LYS A 215 -6.75 25.79 12.57
N TRP A 216 -5.94 25.25 11.69
CA TRP A 216 -4.50 25.25 11.82
C TRP A 216 -3.89 26.63 11.51
N ARG A 217 -2.98 27.07 12.32
CA ARG A 217 -2.22 28.32 12.14
C ARG A 217 -0.81 28.15 12.63
N PRO A 218 0.15 28.97 12.15
CA PRO A 218 1.49 28.98 12.71
C PRO A 218 1.46 29.23 14.23
N ASP A 219 2.26 28.47 14.97
CA ASP A 219 2.38 28.61 16.42
C ASP A 219 2.93 30.01 16.74
N PRO A 220 2.22 30.84 17.54
CA PRO A 220 2.67 32.18 17.88
C PRO A 220 3.87 32.20 18.84
N THR A 221 4.32 31.04 19.32
CA THR A 221 5.37 30.91 20.33
C THR A 221 6.64 30.31 19.73
N GLY A 222 7.76 30.43 20.45
CA GLY A 222 9.03 29.80 20.09
C GLY A 222 9.64 30.26 18.75
N GLY A 223 9.22 31.41 18.21
CA GLY A 223 9.70 31.93 16.93
C GLY A 223 9.05 31.29 15.70
N TRP A 224 7.89 30.58 15.86
CA TRP A 224 7.20 29.88 14.78
C TRP A 224 6.09 30.69 14.09
N ALA A 225 5.83 31.92 14.54
CA ALA A 225 4.70 32.72 14.05
C ALA A 225 4.71 33.00 12.53
N SER A 226 5.87 32.95 11.88
CA SER A 226 6.03 33.12 10.42
C SER A 226 6.68 31.91 9.76
N GLY A 227 6.75 30.78 10.47
CA GLY A 227 7.60 29.66 10.07
C GLY A 227 9.10 29.96 10.25
N LYS A 228 9.95 29.04 9.89
CA LYS A 228 11.41 29.17 9.93
C LYS A 228 12.00 28.77 8.59
N ALA A 229 12.83 29.64 8.02
CA ALA A 229 13.57 29.32 6.80
C ALA A 229 14.47 28.09 7.03
N LEU A 230 14.62 27.27 6.03
CA LEU A 230 15.47 26.09 6.04
C LEU A 230 16.76 26.38 5.29
N ASN A 231 17.89 25.91 5.81
CA ASN A 231 19.17 25.91 5.15
C ASN A 231 19.81 24.52 5.22
N TYR A 232 20.68 24.22 4.28
CA TYR A 232 21.53 23.02 4.36
C TYR A 232 22.53 23.12 5.53
N ARG A 233 23.26 22.05 5.80
CA ARG A 233 24.15 21.93 6.95
C ARG A 233 25.27 22.98 6.99
N ASN A 234 25.69 23.48 5.83
CA ASN A 234 26.68 24.56 5.72
C ASN A 234 26.13 25.95 6.09
N GLY A 235 24.82 26.06 6.37
CA GLY A 235 24.13 27.32 6.71
C GLY A 235 23.75 28.15 5.48
N THR A 236 23.77 27.59 4.30
CA THR A 236 23.43 28.27 3.02
C THR A 236 22.46 27.37 2.19
N GLY A 237 21.99 27.91 1.06
CA GLY A 237 21.04 27.26 0.16
C GLY A 237 19.61 27.36 0.66
N ASP A 238 18.69 27.11 -0.23
CA ASP A 238 17.24 27.13 0.00
C ASP A 238 16.65 25.76 -0.37
N PRO A 239 16.55 24.80 0.58
CA PRO A 239 16.03 23.47 0.32
C PRO A 239 14.60 23.53 -0.24
N ASP A 240 14.37 22.98 -1.42
CA ASP A 240 13.06 22.71 -2.00
C ASP A 240 12.39 21.59 -1.22
N ALA A 241 11.65 21.97 -0.16
CA ALA A 241 11.18 21.06 0.89
C ALA A 241 9.79 20.53 0.57
N GLU A 242 9.72 19.28 0.12
CA GLU A 242 8.47 18.65 -0.34
C GLU A 242 7.81 17.79 0.73
N GLY A 243 8.53 16.89 1.37
CA GLY A 243 7.99 16.01 2.40
C GLY A 243 8.51 16.32 3.79
N VAL A 244 7.71 16.05 4.83
CA VAL A 244 8.15 16.17 6.23
C VAL A 244 7.66 15.00 7.07
N THR A 245 8.50 14.48 7.97
CA THR A 245 8.11 13.48 8.95
C THR A 245 8.68 13.78 10.33
N PHE A 246 7.82 13.71 11.35
CA PHE A 246 8.22 13.81 12.76
C PHE A 246 8.38 12.40 13.34
N THR A 247 9.54 12.14 13.94
CA THR A 247 9.93 10.84 14.49
C THR A 247 10.39 10.98 15.94
N PRO A 248 10.53 9.90 16.72
CA PRO A 248 11.16 9.97 18.04
C PRO A 248 12.58 10.56 18.02
N ASP A 249 13.26 10.51 16.88
CA ASP A 249 14.65 10.95 16.69
C ASP A 249 14.76 12.36 16.11
N GLY A 250 13.65 13.06 15.91
CA GLY A 250 13.60 14.43 15.41
C GLY A 250 12.74 14.60 14.16
N LEU A 251 12.88 15.73 13.52
CA LEU A 251 12.13 16.08 12.31
C LEU A 251 13.04 15.95 11.09
N PHE A 252 12.52 15.27 10.06
CA PHE A 252 13.20 15.03 8.79
C PHE A 252 12.37 15.58 7.63
N VAL A 253 13.06 16.09 6.61
CA VAL A 253 12.47 16.70 5.42
C VAL A 253 13.06 16.02 4.20
N ALA A 254 12.23 15.67 3.23
CA ALA A 254 12.64 15.28 1.88
C ALA A 254 12.71 16.51 1.00
N THR A 255 13.73 16.58 0.12
CA THR A 255 13.93 17.72 -0.79
C THR A 255 14.18 17.22 -2.21
N GLU A 256 13.78 18.03 -3.20
CA GLU A 256 14.04 17.76 -4.62
C GLU A 256 15.33 18.36 -5.12
N ARG A 257 15.58 19.62 -4.76
CA ARG A 257 16.69 20.46 -5.25
C ARG A 257 17.07 21.52 -4.22
N ASP A 258 18.03 22.36 -4.58
CA ASP A 258 18.29 23.64 -3.95
C ASP A 258 17.64 24.74 -4.80
N ASN A 259 16.72 25.52 -4.27
CA ASN A 259 16.06 26.61 -5.00
C ASN A 259 17.05 27.68 -5.47
N ASP A 260 18.20 27.82 -4.82
CA ASP A 260 19.30 28.70 -5.28
C ASP A 260 19.99 28.15 -6.55
N ASP A 261 19.83 26.83 -6.86
CA ASP A 261 20.29 26.16 -8.10
C ASP A 261 19.20 25.28 -8.68
N GLY A 262 18.05 25.86 -8.95
CA GLY A 262 16.81 25.16 -9.29
C GLY A 262 16.80 24.33 -10.57
N ASN A 263 17.93 24.26 -11.31
CA ASN A 263 18.07 23.42 -12.51
C ASN A 263 18.76 22.09 -12.24
N VAL A 264 19.17 21.83 -11.00
CA VAL A 264 19.93 20.63 -10.62
C VAL A 264 19.12 19.81 -9.61
N SER A 265 18.75 18.59 -9.98
CA SER A 265 18.13 17.64 -9.06
C SER A 265 19.08 17.33 -7.89
N LEU A 266 18.59 17.45 -6.66
CA LEU A 266 19.35 17.24 -5.44
C LEU A 266 18.51 16.55 -4.37
N PRO A 267 18.03 15.31 -4.62
CA PRO A 267 17.19 14.60 -3.70
C PRO A 267 17.96 14.27 -2.41
N ARG A 268 17.49 14.83 -1.29
CA ARG A 268 18.08 14.64 0.03
C ARG A 268 17.03 14.32 1.08
N ILE A 269 17.46 13.63 2.13
CA ILE A 269 16.79 13.63 3.42
C ILE A 269 17.60 14.53 4.34
N VAL A 270 16.94 15.48 4.99
CA VAL A 270 17.59 16.53 5.79
C VAL A 270 16.97 16.54 7.18
N ARG A 271 17.79 16.55 8.25
CA ARG A 271 17.32 16.59 9.64
C ARG A 271 17.45 17.97 10.24
N PHE A 272 16.40 18.44 10.95
CA PHE A 272 16.40 19.72 11.64
C PHE A 272 16.18 19.59 13.14
N ASP A 273 16.80 20.50 13.91
CA ASP A 273 16.54 20.68 15.35
C ASP A 273 15.41 21.68 15.55
N THR A 274 14.24 21.18 15.90
CA THR A 274 13.04 21.99 16.13
C THR A 274 13.02 22.73 17.47
N SER A 275 13.96 22.47 18.36
CA SER A 275 14.12 23.19 19.65
C SER A 275 14.79 24.55 19.49
N SER A 276 15.46 24.80 18.37
CA SER A 276 16.11 26.08 18.07
C SER A 276 15.10 27.22 18.05
N THR A 277 15.46 28.36 18.68
CA THR A 277 14.65 29.58 18.65
C THR A 277 15.06 30.56 17.54
N ALA A 278 16.05 30.22 16.71
CA ALA A 278 16.46 31.01 15.55
C ALA A 278 15.34 31.13 14.52
N GLY A 279 15.33 32.19 13.73
CA GLY A 279 14.39 32.42 12.64
C GLY A 279 14.67 31.59 11.39
N ALA A 280 15.85 30.99 11.30
CA ALA A 280 16.25 30.03 10.30
C ALA A 280 16.84 28.79 10.98
N LEU A 281 16.65 27.62 10.36
CA LEU A 281 17.17 26.35 10.84
C LEU A 281 18.24 25.85 9.86
N ASN A 282 19.44 25.62 10.36
CA ASN A 282 20.45 24.89 9.59
C ASN A 282 20.28 23.39 9.84
N ALA A 283 20.39 22.60 8.81
CA ALA A 283 20.34 21.16 8.92
C ALA A 283 21.41 20.62 9.90
N THR A 284 21.02 19.66 10.73
CA THR A 284 21.94 18.99 11.66
C THR A 284 22.58 17.76 11.04
N ALA A 285 21.90 17.14 10.05
CA ALA A 285 22.41 16.04 9.23
C ALA A 285 21.74 16.07 7.85
N GLU A 286 22.41 15.49 6.85
CA GLU A 286 21.95 15.39 5.47
C GLU A 286 22.40 14.06 4.86
N TRP A 287 21.53 13.47 4.04
CA TRP A 287 21.80 12.27 3.24
C TRP A 287 21.42 12.56 1.79
N ASN A 288 22.43 12.68 0.94
CA ASN A 288 22.26 12.93 -0.48
C ASN A 288 22.02 11.59 -1.22
N LEU A 289 20.82 11.38 -1.75
CA LEU A 289 20.40 10.14 -2.38
C LEU A 289 20.62 10.14 -3.91
N THR A 290 21.14 11.21 -4.50
CA THR A 290 21.31 11.38 -5.95
C THR A 290 22.07 10.22 -6.60
N ALA A 291 23.04 9.63 -5.91
CA ALA A 291 23.85 8.54 -6.46
C ALA A 291 23.11 7.18 -6.49
N ASP A 292 22.05 7.02 -5.71
CA ASP A 292 21.30 5.76 -5.56
C ASP A 292 19.96 5.78 -6.30
N LEU A 293 19.34 6.94 -6.42
CA LEU A 293 18.08 7.11 -7.15
C LEU A 293 18.30 7.16 -8.67
N PRO A 294 17.30 6.81 -9.47
CA PRO A 294 17.33 7.11 -10.90
C PRO A 294 17.57 8.60 -11.16
N ALA A 295 18.29 8.92 -12.25
CA ALA A 295 18.42 10.30 -12.68
C ALA A 295 17.06 10.87 -13.06
N VAL A 296 16.71 12.01 -12.49
CA VAL A 296 15.40 12.67 -12.68
C VAL A 296 15.61 14.16 -12.99
N GLU A 297 14.60 14.77 -13.59
CA GLU A 297 14.55 16.23 -13.78
C GLU A 297 14.58 16.94 -12.41
N ALA A 298 14.98 18.21 -12.42
CA ALA A 298 15.16 18.97 -11.19
C ALA A 298 13.89 19.14 -10.34
N ASN A 299 12.71 19.05 -10.96
CA ASN A 299 11.38 19.14 -10.33
C ASN A 299 10.61 17.82 -10.51
N SER A 300 11.22 16.71 -10.16
CA SER A 300 10.63 15.37 -10.20
C SER A 300 11.35 14.44 -9.21
N GLY A 301 11.80 15.01 -8.10
CA GLY A 301 12.63 14.38 -7.09
C GLY A 301 11.83 13.69 -5.98
N LEU A 302 12.25 13.95 -4.73
CA LEU A 302 11.60 13.38 -3.55
C LEU A 302 10.47 14.28 -3.09
N GLU A 303 9.27 13.72 -3.08
CA GLU A 303 8.06 14.36 -2.59
C GLU A 303 7.76 13.95 -1.15
N GLY A 304 7.10 12.85 -0.93
CA GLY A 304 6.70 12.40 0.39
C GLY A 304 7.80 11.69 1.18
N ILE A 305 7.73 11.81 2.50
CA ILE A 305 8.59 11.06 3.42
C ILE A 305 7.79 10.57 4.63
N THR A 306 7.98 9.31 5.01
CA THR A 306 7.46 8.78 6.27
C THR A 306 8.49 7.89 6.96
N TRP A 307 8.27 7.63 8.25
CA TRP A 307 9.13 6.77 9.05
C TRP A 307 8.36 5.58 9.58
N ILE A 308 8.96 4.38 9.46
CA ILE A 308 8.35 3.14 9.96
C ILE A 308 9.29 2.49 10.98
N PRO A 309 8.81 2.21 12.22
CA PRO A 309 9.67 1.68 13.26
C PRO A 309 10.14 0.25 12.99
N ASP A 310 11.34 -0.09 13.41
CA ASP A 310 11.94 -1.43 13.31
C ASP A 310 11.05 -2.52 13.90
N THR A 311 10.40 -2.21 15.01
CA THR A 311 9.49 -3.17 15.69
C THR A 311 8.30 -3.57 14.82
N PHE A 312 7.81 -2.66 13.96
CA PHE A 312 6.78 -3.00 12.99
C PHE A 312 7.35 -3.82 11.85
N LEU A 313 8.45 -3.39 11.26
CA LEU A 313 9.07 -4.04 10.10
C LEU A 313 9.49 -5.49 10.43
N THR A 314 10.18 -5.69 11.53
CA THR A 314 10.59 -7.03 11.99
C THR A 314 9.39 -7.90 12.40
N GLY A 315 8.41 -7.31 13.09
CA GLY A 315 7.19 -8.00 13.52
C GLY A 315 6.31 -8.49 12.37
N HIS A 316 6.42 -7.88 11.18
CA HIS A 316 5.68 -8.25 9.97
C HIS A 316 6.55 -8.94 8.92
N GLY A 317 7.80 -9.30 9.27
CA GLY A 317 8.69 -10.03 8.37
C GLY A 317 9.11 -9.25 7.12
N PHE A 318 9.26 -7.92 7.24
CA PHE A 318 9.71 -7.08 6.12
C PHE A 318 10.98 -7.64 5.51
N ARG A 319 11.01 -7.70 4.17
CA ARG A 319 12.16 -8.23 3.43
C ARG A 319 13.13 -7.11 3.11
N ASP A 320 14.36 -7.33 3.47
CA ASP A 320 15.49 -6.52 3.07
C ASP A 320 15.99 -6.98 1.69
N GLU A 321 15.84 -6.13 0.67
CA GLU A 321 16.28 -6.45 -0.69
C GLU A 321 17.80 -6.30 -0.87
N HIS A 322 18.46 -5.49 -0.02
CA HIS A 322 19.91 -5.33 -0.04
C HIS A 322 20.61 -6.61 0.45
N THR A 323 20.16 -7.20 1.52
CA THR A 323 20.72 -8.44 2.09
C THR A 323 20.08 -9.70 1.51
N GLY A 324 18.89 -9.59 0.92
CA GLY A 324 18.13 -10.69 0.33
C GLY A 324 17.41 -11.58 1.35
N VAL A 325 17.35 -11.17 2.65
CA VAL A 325 16.70 -11.91 3.75
C VAL A 325 15.65 -11.04 4.46
N ALA A 326 15.07 -11.52 5.56
CA ALA A 326 14.22 -10.70 6.42
C ALA A 326 15.03 -9.53 7.02
N TYR A 327 14.40 -8.37 7.13
CA TYR A 327 15.04 -7.18 7.69
C TYR A 327 15.49 -7.42 9.14
N ASP A 328 16.77 -7.11 9.39
CA ASP A 328 17.38 -7.13 10.72
C ASP A 328 18.01 -5.76 11.00
N PRO A 329 17.48 -4.99 11.97
CA PRO A 329 18.05 -3.70 12.35
C PRO A 329 19.55 -3.74 12.71
N ALA A 330 20.04 -4.88 13.22
CA ALA A 330 21.44 -5.04 13.58
C ALA A 330 22.40 -5.00 12.38
N ALA A 331 21.89 -5.21 11.16
CA ALA A 331 22.67 -5.07 9.92
C ALA A 331 22.99 -3.60 9.59
N TYR A 332 22.30 -2.65 10.22
CA TYR A 332 22.39 -1.20 9.95
C TYR A 332 22.71 -0.44 11.24
N PRO A 333 23.93 -0.54 11.77
CA PRO A 333 24.30 0.19 12.97
C PRO A 333 24.12 1.70 12.76
N ASP A 334 23.73 2.42 13.81
CA ASP A 334 23.53 3.86 13.83
C ASP A 334 22.35 4.41 12.97
N HIS A 335 21.49 3.55 12.38
CA HIS A 335 20.32 4.00 11.62
C HIS A 335 19.19 4.56 12.51
N GLY A 336 19.25 4.36 13.82
CA GLY A 336 18.25 4.76 14.79
C GLY A 336 17.27 3.63 15.11
N SER A 337 15.95 3.90 15.09
CA SER A 337 14.91 2.96 15.53
C SER A 337 13.88 2.61 14.44
N GLY A 338 14.18 2.93 13.18
CA GLY A 338 13.33 2.63 12.03
C GLY A 338 13.89 3.14 10.72
N LEU A 339 13.22 2.76 9.64
CA LEU A 339 13.58 3.14 8.27
C LEU A 339 12.78 4.35 7.80
N PHE A 340 13.40 5.13 6.90
CA PHE A 340 12.74 6.21 6.18
C PHE A 340 12.27 5.71 4.82
N PHE A 341 11.01 6.00 4.50
CA PHE A 341 10.39 5.69 3.22
C PHE A 341 10.16 7.01 2.49
N VAL A 342 10.71 7.13 1.29
CA VAL A 342 10.59 8.34 0.46
C VAL A 342 9.92 8.00 -0.87
N GLY A 343 9.04 8.89 -1.33
CA GLY A 343 8.40 8.81 -2.64
C GLY A 343 9.21 9.56 -3.68
N LEU A 344 9.45 8.96 -4.84
CA LEU A 344 10.05 9.64 -5.99
C LEU A 344 8.95 9.99 -6.98
N GLU A 345 8.77 11.29 -7.25
CA GLU A 345 7.72 11.78 -8.16
C GLU A 345 7.86 11.17 -9.55
N ALA A 346 9.04 11.26 -10.15
CA ALA A 346 9.30 10.89 -11.54
C ALA A 346 8.79 9.50 -11.97
N ASN A 347 8.59 8.57 -11.02
CA ASN A 347 8.21 7.19 -11.36
C ASN A 347 7.23 6.53 -10.38
N GLY A 348 6.76 7.26 -9.36
CA GLY A 348 5.84 6.76 -8.35
C GLY A 348 6.39 5.63 -7.49
N THR A 349 7.71 5.45 -7.42
CA THR A 349 8.36 4.41 -6.62
C THR A 349 8.62 4.92 -5.20
N VAL A 350 8.38 4.07 -4.22
CA VAL A 350 8.75 4.29 -2.82
C VAL A 350 10.04 3.55 -2.52
N TYR A 351 11.02 4.24 -1.94
CA TYR A 351 12.31 3.68 -1.54
C TYR A 351 12.46 3.72 -0.03
N ALA A 352 12.95 2.63 0.56
CA ALA A 352 13.20 2.51 1.99
C ALA A 352 14.71 2.61 2.28
N TYR A 353 15.08 3.48 3.23
CA TYR A 353 16.47 3.75 3.59
C TYR A 353 16.74 3.59 5.08
N ALA A 354 17.86 2.92 5.39
CA ALA A 354 18.53 3.00 6.68
C ALA A 354 19.56 4.12 6.62
N LEU A 355 19.37 5.18 7.40
CA LEU A 355 20.24 6.36 7.42
C LEU A 355 21.26 6.24 8.55
N ASP A 356 22.56 6.12 8.25
CA ASP A 356 23.63 6.19 9.24
C ASP A 356 23.73 7.62 9.80
N ARG A 357 23.33 7.79 11.06
CA ARG A 357 23.26 9.08 11.74
C ARG A 357 24.59 9.55 12.30
N THR A 358 25.57 8.67 12.35
CA THR A 358 26.93 8.95 12.85
C THR A 358 27.90 9.22 11.70
N GLY A 359 27.93 8.36 10.70
CA GLY A 359 28.81 8.45 9.55
C GLY A 359 28.26 9.27 8.38
N GLY A 360 26.94 9.54 8.35
CA GLY A 360 26.28 10.28 7.27
C GLY A 360 26.08 9.45 6.00
N GLY A 361 26.31 8.12 6.04
CA GLY A 361 26.00 7.17 4.98
C GLY A 361 24.54 6.72 5.01
N TYR A 362 24.16 5.90 4.03
CA TYR A 362 22.84 5.26 3.98
C TYR A 362 22.91 3.94 3.23
N HIS A 363 21.91 3.10 3.46
CA HIS A 363 21.66 1.88 2.67
C HIS A 363 20.23 1.87 2.20
N ARG A 364 20.01 1.63 0.90
CA ARG A 364 18.67 1.32 0.40
C ARG A 364 18.32 -0.11 0.79
N VAL A 365 17.21 -0.27 1.51
CA VAL A 365 16.74 -1.56 2.02
C VAL A 365 15.72 -2.18 1.07
N ALA A 366 14.87 -1.37 0.45
CA ALA A 366 13.87 -1.84 -0.51
C ALA A 366 13.43 -0.76 -1.49
N GLY A 367 12.72 -1.18 -2.57
CA GLY A 367 12.02 -0.31 -3.49
C GLY A 367 10.77 -0.98 -4.04
N PHE A 368 9.63 -0.26 -4.08
CA PHE A 368 8.36 -0.80 -4.54
C PHE A 368 7.45 0.30 -5.11
N ALA A 369 6.51 -0.10 -5.99
CA ALA A 369 5.57 0.84 -6.60
C ALA A 369 4.51 1.32 -5.61
N SER A 370 4.22 2.63 -5.60
CA SER A 370 3.10 3.22 -4.83
C SER A 370 1.73 2.86 -5.41
N GLY A 371 1.66 2.49 -6.68
CA GLY A 371 0.44 2.29 -7.45
C GLY A 371 0.01 3.50 -8.27
N PHE A 372 0.87 4.53 -8.32
CA PHE A 372 0.71 5.75 -9.10
C PHE A 372 1.90 5.97 -10.03
N PRO A 373 1.74 6.74 -11.12
CA PRO A 373 2.88 7.17 -11.93
C PRO A 373 3.75 8.22 -11.23
N ALA A 374 3.16 8.99 -10.29
CA ALA A 374 3.81 9.97 -9.43
C ALA A 374 3.27 9.82 -7.99
N VAL A 375 4.10 9.98 -6.97
CA VAL A 375 3.70 9.93 -5.56
C VAL A 375 4.10 11.22 -4.86
N MET A 376 3.12 11.92 -4.27
CA MET A 376 3.32 13.24 -3.67
C MET A 376 3.52 13.15 -2.16
N GLU A 377 2.82 12.26 -1.46
CA GLU A 377 2.98 12.15 -0.01
C GLU A 377 2.88 10.70 0.46
N LEU A 378 3.58 10.41 1.54
CA LEU A 378 3.59 9.12 2.23
C LEU A 378 3.23 9.29 3.71
N GLN A 379 2.30 8.47 4.20
CA GLN A 379 1.96 8.44 5.63
C GLN A 379 1.89 7.02 6.14
N PHE A 380 2.69 6.68 7.13
CA PHE A 380 2.54 5.44 7.85
C PHE A 380 1.52 5.60 8.98
N GLU A 381 0.55 4.70 9.03
CA GLU A 381 -0.49 4.64 10.04
C GLU A 381 -0.23 3.47 11.00
N PRO A 382 0.44 3.69 12.15
CA PRO A 382 0.88 2.61 13.03
C PRO A 382 -0.26 1.73 13.57
N ALA A 383 -1.43 2.34 13.82
CA ALA A 383 -2.58 1.63 14.40
C ALA A 383 -3.18 0.57 13.46
N THR A 384 -3.04 0.73 12.15
CA THR A 384 -3.54 -0.21 11.14
C THR A 384 -2.44 -0.94 10.39
N GLY A 385 -1.18 -0.52 10.57
CA GLY A 385 -0.03 -1.04 9.86
C GLY A 385 -0.02 -0.71 8.36
N ARG A 386 -0.76 0.32 7.94
CA ARG A 386 -0.87 0.73 6.54
C ARG A 386 0.11 1.85 6.21
N LEU A 387 0.79 1.70 5.09
CA LEU A 387 1.48 2.80 4.43
C LEU A 387 0.52 3.39 3.39
N TRP A 388 0.19 4.67 3.54
CA TRP A 388 -0.58 5.44 2.59
C TRP A 388 0.35 6.11 1.59
N ALA A 389 0.02 6.03 0.31
CA ALA A 389 0.62 6.83 -0.75
C ALA A 389 -0.47 7.66 -1.41
N VAL A 390 -0.20 8.94 -1.62
CA VAL A 390 -1.15 9.91 -2.17
C VAL A 390 -0.59 10.51 -3.44
N CYS A 391 -1.46 10.74 -4.40
CA CYS A 391 -1.14 11.44 -5.63
C CYS A 391 -2.08 12.66 -5.75
N ASP A 392 -1.61 13.69 -6.41
CA ASP A 392 -2.22 15.00 -6.58
C ASP A 392 -3.42 15.05 -7.56
N ASN A 393 -3.66 16.22 -8.13
CA ASN A 393 -4.71 16.45 -9.11
C ASN A 393 -4.50 15.66 -10.42
N THR A 394 -3.27 15.29 -10.79
CA THR A 394 -2.96 14.50 -12.00
C THR A 394 -3.51 13.07 -11.90
N CYS A 395 -3.60 12.51 -10.69
CA CYS A 395 -4.25 11.24 -10.38
C CYS A 395 -5.64 11.43 -9.75
N GLN A 396 -6.24 12.60 -9.84
CA GLN A 396 -7.57 12.91 -9.29
C GLN A 396 -7.61 12.92 -7.74
N GLY A 397 -6.51 13.23 -7.06
CA GLY A 397 -6.42 13.25 -5.59
C GLY A 397 -6.63 11.89 -4.94
N ARG A 398 -6.25 10.81 -5.61
CA ARG A 398 -6.44 9.43 -5.18
C ARG A 398 -5.37 8.97 -4.20
N SER A 399 -5.67 7.90 -3.47
CA SER A 399 -4.73 7.30 -2.51
C SER A 399 -4.70 5.78 -2.66
N THR A 400 -3.54 5.19 -2.38
CA THR A 400 -3.39 3.74 -2.18
C THR A 400 -2.99 3.47 -0.74
N THR A 401 -3.35 2.29 -0.23
CA THR A 401 -2.75 1.74 0.98
C THR A 401 -1.92 0.52 0.63
N LEU A 402 -0.78 0.39 1.28
CA LEU A 402 0.11 -0.75 1.13
C LEU A 402 0.31 -1.42 2.50
N GLY A 403 0.46 -2.73 2.48
CA GLY A 403 0.79 -3.56 3.64
C GLY A 403 1.86 -4.57 3.29
N ILE A 404 2.52 -5.14 4.28
CA ILE A 404 3.53 -6.18 4.07
C ILE A 404 2.82 -7.51 3.78
N ASP A 405 3.13 -8.09 2.63
CA ASP A 405 2.58 -9.37 2.16
C ASP A 405 3.31 -10.58 2.78
N ALA A 406 2.88 -11.78 2.42
CA ALA A 406 3.48 -13.03 2.90
C ALA A 406 4.95 -13.25 2.42
N GLN A 407 5.41 -12.47 1.43
CA GLN A 407 6.78 -12.47 0.93
C GLN A 407 7.64 -11.39 1.62
N GLY A 408 7.07 -10.64 2.55
CA GLY A 408 7.73 -9.58 3.28
C GLY A 408 7.84 -8.25 2.51
N ARG A 409 7.08 -8.04 1.43
CA ARG A 409 7.14 -6.86 0.59
C ARG A 409 5.91 -5.98 0.79
N PHE A 410 6.08 -4.68 0.70
CA PHE A 410 4.93 -3.79 0.61
C PHE A 410 4.19 -4.00 -0.71
N ALA A 411 2.90 -4.35 -0.61
CA ALA A 411 1.99 -4.56 -1.72
C ALA A 411 0.71 -3.75 -1.52
N ILE A 412 0.08 -3.32 -2.61
CA ILE A 412 -1.15 -2.53 -2.55
C ILE A 412 -2.28 -3.37 -1.97
N THR A 413 -2.89 -2.90 -0.89
CA THR A 413 -4.01 -3.56 -0.21
C THR A 413 -5.37 -2.93 -0.57
N ALA A 414 -5.39 -1.64 -0.90
CA ALA A 414 -6.59 -0.96 -1.37
C ALA A 414 -6.25 0.29 -2.17
N ARG A 415 -7.24 0.75 -2.95
CA ARG A 415 -7.20 1.97 -3.76
C ARG A 415 -8.45 2.78 -3.48
N TYR A 416 -8.28 4.07 -3.20
CA TYR A 416 -9.37 4.96 -2.80
C TYR A 416 -9.48 6.19 -3.70
N ASN A 417 -10.70 6.53 -4.09
CA ASN A 417 -11.00 7.86 -4.59
C ASN A 417 -10.84 8.87 -3.45
N ARG A 418 -10.55 10.14 -3.76
CA ARG A 418 -10.61 11.21 -2.77
C ARG A 418 -12.01 11.33 -2.16
N PRO A 419 -12.16 11.89 -0.95
CA PRO A 419 -13.49 12.21 -0.39
C PRO A 419 -14.27 13.10 -1.37
N THR A 420 -15.57 12.88 -1.52
CA THR A 420 -16.39 13.66 -2.47
C THR A 420 -16.44 15.15 -2.17
N GLY A 421 -16.20 15.56 -0.91
CA GLY A 421 -16.09 16.96 -0.50
C GLY A 421 -14.73 17.61 -0.75
N LEU A 422 -13.70 16.84 -1.16
CA LEU A 422 -12.39 17.38 -1.52
C LEU A 422 -12.38 17.67 -3.02
N SER A 423 -12.14 18.93 -3.38
CA SER A 423 -11.90 19.31 -4.78
C SER A 423 -10.61 18.70 -5.32
N ASN A 424 -10.48 18.66 -6.64
CA ASN A 424 -9.26 18.13 -7.29
C ASN A 424 -8.20 19.24 -7.37
N HIS A 425 -7.73 19.67 -6.21
CA HIS A 425 -6.63 20.63 -6.07
C HIS A 425 -5.29 19.94 -6.22
N ASN A 426 -4.24 20.72 -6.34
CA ASN A 426 -2.85 20.25 -6.30
C ASN A 426 -2.46 19.91 -4.84
N ASN A 427 -3.04 18.80 -4.33
CA ASN A 427 -2.79 18.37 -2.96
C ASN A 427 -1.51 17.54 -2.90
N GLU A 428 -0.41 18.15 -2.52
CA GLU A 428 0.89 17.50 -2.36
C GLU A 428 1.10 16.98 -0.96
N GLY A 429 0.56 17.66 0.08
CA GLY A 429 0.66 17.19 1.46
C GLY A 429 -0.56 16.40 1.94
N PHE A 430 -0.31 15.39 2.77
CA PHE A 430 -1.34 14.60 3.43
C PHE A 430 -0.86 14.13 4.81
N ALA A 431 -1.63 14.37 5.85
CA ALA A 431 -1.32 13.89 7.20
C ALA A 431 -2.52 13.22 7.87
N ILE A 432 -2.26 12.12 8.57
CA ILE A 432 -3.23 11.36 9.36
C ILE A 432 -2.96 11.61 10.85
N ALA A 433 -3.95 12.11 11.58
CA ALA A 433 -3.82 12.32 13.01
C ALA A 433 -3.59 10.99 13.76
N PRO A 434 -2.84 11.00 14.88
CA PRO A 434 -2.57 9.80 15.65
C PRO A 434 -3.83 9.16 16.19
N GLN A 435 -3.77 7.86 16.50
CA GLN A 435 -4.93 7.07 16.97
C GLN A 435 -5.58 7.64 18.24
N THR A 436 -4.82 8.36 19.05
CA THR A 436 -5.33 9.07 20.24
C THR A 436 -6.33 10.18 19.91
N ALA A 437 -6.34 10.68 18.67
CA ALA A 437 -7.31 11.66 18.16
C ALA A 437 -8.62 11.02 17.65
N CYS A 438 -8.78 9.69 17.79
CA CYS A 438 -9.98 8.99 17.36
C CYS A 438 -11.18 9.35 18.24
N VAL A 439 -12.20 9.95 17.62
CA VAL A 439 -13.48 10.30 18.29
C VAL A 439 -14.62 9.72 17.47
N SER A 440 -15.50 8.97 18.12
CA SER A 440 -16.67 8.34 17.47
C SER A 440 -16.31 7.51 16.22
N GLY A 441 -15.18 6.79 16.29
CA GLY A 441 -14.70 5.92 15.23
C GLY A 441 -14.01 6.62 14.06
N ARG A 442 -13.76 7.93 14.15
CA ARG A 442 -13.07 8.73 13.13
C ARG A 442 -11.96 9.59 13.72
N LYS A 443 -10.92 9.82 12.95
CA LYS A 443 -9.80 10.70 13.28
C LYS A 443 -9.56 11.72 12.18
N PRO A 444 -9.02 12.90 12.50
CA PRO A 444 -8.71 13.93 11.51
C PRO A 444 -7.69 13.48 10.48
N VAL A 445 -7.85 13.98 9.27
CA VAL A 445 -6.82 14.04 8.22
C VAL A 445 -6.76 15.45 7.67
N VAL A 446 -5.58 15.85 7.20
CA VAL A 446 -5.34 17.16 6.62
C VAL A 446 -4.63 16.99 5.28
N TRP A 447 -5.02 17.76 4.28
CA TRP A 447 -4.35 17.90 2.99
C TRP A 447 -3.76 19.28 2.87
N ALA A 448 -2.59 19.41 2.24
CA ALA A 448 -2.02 20.68 1.80
C ALA A 448 -2.18 20.84 0.28
N ASP A 449 -2.64 22.00 -0.11
CA ASP A 449 -2.90 22.45 -1.47
C ASP A 449 -1.81 23.45 -1.86
N ASP A 450 -0.90 23.06 -2.74
CA ASP A 450 0.23 23.84 -3.18
C ASP A 450 -0.19 25.14 -3.88
N ASP A 451 -1.27 25.10 -4.66
CA ASP A 451 -1.80 26.24 -5.39
C ASP A 451 -2.52 27.28 -4.52
N ASN A 452 -2.79 26.97 -3.23
CA ASN A 452 -3.55 27.84 -2.30
C ASN A 452 -4.91 28.22 -2.85
N ASP A 453 -5.64 27.27 -3.42
CA ASP A 453 -6.91 27.48 -4.10
C ASP A 453 -7.97 28.15 -3.21
N GLY A 454 -8.55 29.21 -3.73
CA GLY A 454 -9.51 30.03 -2.98
C GLY A 454 -8.90 30.78 -1.81
N GLY A 455 -7.58 30.92 -1.75
CA GLY A 455 -6.84 31.57 -0.66
C GLY A 455 -6.68 30.67 0.58
N HIS A 456 -6.68 29.37 0.44
CA HIS A 456 -6.58 28.41 1.52
C HIS A 456 -5.69 27.24 1.13
N ALA A 457 -4.62 27.01 1.86
CA ALA A 457 -3.69 25.93 1.61
C ALA A 457 -4.02 24.64 2.38
N LEU A 458 -4.88 24.67 3.40
CA LEU A 458 -5.21 23.48 4.17
C LEU A 458 -6.69 23.08 4.07
N ARG A 459 -6.90 21.78 3.91
CA ARG A 459 -8.22 21.15 3.95
C ARG A 459 -8.23 20.05 5.00
N ALA A 460 -9.33 19.94 5.77
CA ALA A 460 -9.48 18.90 6.77
C ALA A 460 -10.71 18.02 6.50
N GLY A 461 -10.53 16.74 6.73
CA GLY A 461 -11.56 15.71 6.67
C GLY A 461 -11.38 14.68 7.76
N THR A 462 -11.97 13.51 7.59
CA THR A 462 -11.83 12.41 8.55
C THR A 462 -11.56 11.08 7.88
N LEU A 463 -10.83 10.21 8.60
CA LEU A 463 -10.57 8.82 8.27
C LEU A 463 -11.19 7.93 9.36
N ASN A 464 -11.68 6.73 9.00
CA ASN A 464 -12.10 5.76 9.99
C ASN A 464 -10.89 5.29 10.82
N CYS A 465 -11.08 5.13 12.14
CA CYS A 465 -10.01 4.72 13.05
C CYS A 465 -9.63 3.23 12.94
N THR A 466 -10.53 2.44 12.38
CA THR A 466 -10.33 1.01 12.08
C THR A 466 -10.55 0.78 10.59
N PRO A 467 -9.93 -0.25 10.01
CA PRO A 467 -10.08 -0.62 8.60
C PRO A 467 -11.52 -0.84 8.17
#